data_a8bc7421f594e73d66840d88b821d4bc
#
_entry.id   a8bc7421f594e73d66840d88b821d4bc
#
_cell.length_a   1.000
_cell.length_b   1.000
_cell.length_c   1.000
_cell.angle_alpha   90.00
_cell.angle_beta   90.00
_cell.angle_gamma   90.00
#
_symmetry.space_group_name_H-M   'P 1'
#
loop_
_entity.id
_entity.type
_entity.pdbx_description
1 polymer ?
#
loop_
_entity_poly.entity_id
_entity_poly.type
_entity_poly.pdbx_seq_one_letter_code
_entity_poly.pdbx_strand_id
1 'polypeptide(L)'
;MTPTVASTVVDRPAAEVFSYTTDPTHFPEWQQGLVDGHLEPAGPAQVGSKCVTTRRIGGANRAVTSVLTHIDAPRAWGVRGIDGPVRATVDVTVEPLTETSSRLTIAVDFDGHGIGKLLVPLIVRRQAEKEMPANVEALKRRVEAQ
;
A
#
# COMPACT_ATOMS: atom_id res chain seq x y z
N MET A 1 -18.21 6.14 0.02
CA MET A 1 -17.87 5.08 0.98
C MET A 1 -16.63 5.45 1.75
N THR A 2 -16.56 5.03 3.00
CA THR A 2 -15.44 5.39 3.88
C THR A 2 -14.23 4.50 3.58
N PRO A 3 -13.03 5.05 3.37
CA PRO A 3 -11.84 4.22 3.20
C PRO A 3 -11.51 3.44 4.48
N THR A 4 -10.83 2.31 4.30
CA THR A 4 -10.27 1.55 5.41
C THR A 4 -8.94 2.18 5.79
N VAL A 5 -8.76 2.51 7.06
CA VAL A 5 -7.58 3.23 7.54
C VAL A 5 -6.90 2.42 8.63
N ALA A 6 -5.58 2.31 8.53
CA ALA A 6 -4.75 1.73 9.59
C ALA A 6 -3.57 2.66 9.87
N SER A 7 -3.20 2.77 11.14
CA SER A 7 -2.15 3.68 11.58
C SER A 7 -1.30 3.02 12.65
N THR A 8 -0.01 3.36 12.69
CA THR A 8 0.89 2.90 13.74
C THR A 8 2.01 3.91 13.94
N VAL A 9 2.61 3.89 15.12
CA VAL A 9 3.81 4.70 15.42
C VAL A 9 5.03 3.80 15.26
N VAL A 10 6.00 4.29 14.48
CA VAL A 10 7.24 3.58 14.18
C VAL A 10 8.41 4.33 14.81
N ASP A 11 9.26 3.62 15.53
CA ASP A 11 10.44 4.21 16.19
C ASP A 11 11.60 4.37 15.20
N ARG A 12 11.34 5.12 14.13
CA ARG A 12 12.33 5.47 13.11
C ARG A 12 11.99 6.85 12.52
N PRO A 13 12.99 7.55 11.97
CA PRO A 13 12.75 8.83 11.29
C PRO A 13 11.77 8.69 10.13
N ALA A 14 11.02 9.76 9.87
CA ALA A 14 10.01 9.76 8.81
C ALA A 14 10.58 9.37 7.43
N ALA A 15 11.80 9.80 7.12
CA ALA A 15 12.42 9.48 5.83
C ALA A 15 12.65 7.97 5.65
N GLU A 16 13.04 7.28 6.73
CA GLU A 16 13.25 5.82 6.67
C GLU A 16 11.92 5.08 6.52
N VAL A 17 10.92 5.49 7.29
CA VAL A 17 9.58 4.89 7.21
C VAL A 17 8.98 5.09 5.81
N PHE A 18 9.09 6.29 5.28
CA PHE A 18 8.58 6.61 3.96
C PHE A 18 9.26 5.79 2.87
N SER A 19 10.59 5.75 2.86
CA SER A 19 11.35 5.03 1.85
C SER A 19 11.02 3.55 1.81
N TYR A 20 10.87 2.93 2.97
CA TYR A 20 10.53 1.51 3.06
C TYR A 20 9.08 1.25 2.61
N THR A 21 8.15 2.06 3.11
CA THR A 21 6.71 1.86 2.87
C THR A 21 6.34 2.04 1.40
N THR A 22 7.01 2.96 0.71
CA THR A 22 6.65 3.32 -0.67
C THR A 22 7.47 2.59 -1.73
N ASP A 23 8.35 1.69 -1.33
CA ASP A 23 9.14 0.88 -2.26
C ASP A 23 8.38 -0.43 -2.54
N PRO A 24 7.85 -0.62 -3.77
CA PRO A 24 7.07 -1.81 -4.09
C PRO A 24 7.84 -3.11 -3.93
N THR A 25 9.18 -3.09 -4.03
CA THR A 25 9.99 -4.30 -3.86
C THR A 25 9.95 -4.82 -2.43
N HIS A 26 9.57 -3.98 -1.47
CA HIS A 26 9.40 -4.37 -0.07
C HIS A 26 7.96 -4.80 0.27
N PHE A 27 7.00 -4.57 -0.62
CA PHE A 27 5.59 -4.87 -0.33
C PHE A 27 5.35 -6.32 0.12
N PRO A 28 6.00 -7.35 -0.48
CA PRO A 28 5.79 -8.72 -0.01
C PRO A 28 6.24 -8.97 1.43
N GLU A 29 7.11 -8.12 1.97
CA GLU A 29 7.64 -8.28 3.33
C GLU A 29 6.60 -7.93 4.40
N TRP A 30 5.60 -7.11 4.07
CA TRP A 30 4.62 -6.67 5.05
C TRP A 30 3.16 -6.76 4.60
N GLN A 31 2.89 -7.01 3.31
CA GLN A 31 1.52 -7.20 2.81
C GLN A 31 1.22 -8.67 2.58
N GLN A 32 0.17 -9.17 3.21
CA GLN A 32 -0.25 -10.56 3.05
C GLN A 32 -0.71 -10.83 1.62
N GLY A 33 -0.29 -11.98 1.09
CA GLY A 33 -0.72 -12.42 -0.23
C GLY A 33 0.01 -11.76 -1.40
N LEU A 34 0.89 -10.80 -1.15
CA LEU A 34 1.69 -10.17 -2.18
C LEU A 34 2.99 -10.95 -2.37
N VAL A 35 3.31 -11.30 -3.62
CA VAL A 35 4.51 -12.10 -3.93
C VAL A 35 5.57 -11.31 -4.67
N ASP A 36 5.22 -10.18 -5.29
CA ASP A 36 6.16 -9.34 -6.03
C ASP A 36 5.62 -7.92 -6.17
N GLY A 37 6.53 -6.97 -6.35
CA GLY A 37 6.19 -5.58 -6.64
C GLY A 37 7.36 -4.84 -7.25
N HIS A 38 7.08 -3.96 -8.22
CA HIS A 38 8.11 -3.14 -8.87
C HIS A 38 7.52 -1.90 -9.51
N LEU A 39 8.37 -0.95 -9.86
CA LEU A 39 7.99 0.25 -10.62
C LEU A 39 8.32 0.10 -12.09
N GLU A 40 7.50 0.69 -12.94
CA GLU A 40 7.73 0.82 -14.39
C GLU A 40 7.56 2.28 -14.80
N PRO A 41 8.57 2.93 -15.41
CA PRO A 41 9.94 2.40 -15.64
C PRO A 41 10.69 2.25 -14.33
N ALA A 42 11.71 1.41 -14.33
CA ALA A 42 12.61 1.25 -13.19
C ALA A 42 13.32 2.57 -12.92
N GLY A 43 13.60 2.86 -11.64
CA GLY A 43 14.26 4.08 -11.24
C GLY A 43 13.46 4.86 -10.20
N PRO A 44 13.76 6.16 -10.02
CA PRO A 44 13.05 6.96 -9.02
C PRO A 44 11.57 7.07 -9.32
N ALA A 45 10.75 6.95 -8.28
CA ALA A 45 9.30 7.08 -8.38
C ALA A 45 8.93 8.52 -8.69
N GLN A 46 7.98 8.70 -9.60
CA GLN A 46 7.41 10.00 -9.93
C GLN A 46 5.94 9.84 -10.31
N VAL A 47 5.21 10.94 -10.31
CA VAL A 47 3.79 10.92 -10.71
C VAL A 47 3.69 10.34 -12.13
N GLY A 48 2.78 9.38 -12.31
CA GLY A 48 2.62 8.67 -13.56
C GLY A 48 3.39 7.35 -13.65
N SER A 49 4.35 7.11 -12.75
CA SER A 49 5.00 5.80 -12.68
C SER A 49 3.97 4.72 -12.41
N LYS A 50 4.15 3.56 -13.03
CA LYS A 50 3.30 2.41 -12.78
C LYS A 50 3.89 1.57 -11.66
N CYS A 51 3.06 1.21 -10.71
CA CYS A 51 3.38 0.28 -9.65
C CYS A 51 2.69 -1.05 -9.99
N VAL A 52 3.48 -2.07 -10.30
CA VAL A 52 2.96 -3.38 -10.67
C VAL A 52 3.18 -4.32 -9.51
N THR A 53 2.09 -4.91 -9.01
CA THR A 53 2.16 -5.88 -7.91
C THR A 53 1.56 -7.20 -8.39
N THR A 54 2.10 -8.30 -7.85
CA THR A 54 1.57 -9.63 -8.11
C THR A 54 1.05 -10.18 -6.79
N ARG A 55 -0.22 -10.54 -6.81
CA ARG A 55 -0.92 -11.06 -5.64
C ARG A 55 -1.35 -12.50 -5.89
N ARG A 56 -1.19 -13.34 -4.87
CA ARG A 56 -1.67 -14.70 -4.92
C ARG A 56 -3.14 -14.75 -4.47
N ILE A 57 -4.02 -15.13 -5.37
CA ILE A 57 -5.46 -15.21 -5.12
C ILE A 57 -5.95 -16.57 -5.56
N GLY A 58 -6.48 -17.36 -4.62
CA GLY A 58 -7.06 -18.67 -4.93
C GLY A 58 -6.08 -19.64 -5.58
N GLY A 59 -4.79 -19.58 -5.19
CA GLY A 59 -3.76 -20.45 -5.75
C GLY A 59 -3.17 -19.97 -7.07
N ALA A 60 -3.65 -18.85 -7.62
CA ALA A 60 -3.13 -18.26 -8.86
C ALA A 60 -2.49 -16.91 -8.57
N ASN A 61 -1.41 -16.61 -9.29
CA ASN A 61 -0.76 -15.30 -9.21
C ASN A 61 -1.42 -14.35 -10.20
N ARG A 62 -1.82 -13.17 -9.74
CA ARG A 62 -2.46 -12.14 -10.58
C ARG A 62 -1.72 -10.83 -10.45
N ALA A 63 -1.37 -10.25 -11.58
CA ALA A 63 -0.72 -8.94 -11.65
C ALA A 63 -1.78 -7.84 -11.60
N VAL A 64 -1.50 -6.78 -10.84
CA VAL A 64 -2.35 -5.60 -10.74
C VAL A 64 -1.49 -4.38 -10.96
N THR A 65 -1.95 -3.46 -11.79
CA THR A 65 -1.24 -2.23 -12.12
C THR A 65 -1.92 -1.03 -11.47
N SER A 66 -1.13 -0.20 -10.82
CA SER A 66 -1.57 1.08 -10.26
C SER A 66 -0.68 2.19 -10.81
N VAL A 67 -1.22 3.41 -10.83
CA VAL A 67 -0.48 4.60 -11.26
C VAL A 67 -0.20 5.48 -10.04
N LEU A 68 1.02 5.94 -9.92
CA LEU A 68 1.42 6.88 -8.87
C LEU A 68 0.72 8.21 -9.12
N THR A 69 -0.18 8.61 -8.20
CA THR A 69 -0.98 9.81 -8.34
C THR A 69 -0.35 11.03 -7.70
N HIS A 70 0.38 10.82 -6.62
CA HIS A 70 1.12 11.90 -5.96
C HIS A 70 2.29 11.33 -5.17
N ILE A 71 3.31 12.15 -5.00
CA ILE A 71 4.45 11.85 -4.15
C ILE A 71 5.00 13.16 -3.60
N ASP A 72 5.08 13.27 -2.28
CA ASP A 72 5.68 14.39 -1.56
C ASP A 72 6.53 13.79 -0.44
N ALA A 73 7.75 13.39 -0.80
CA ALA A 73 8.65 12.72 0.14
C ALA A 73 9.13 13.69 1.21
N PRO A 74 9.22 13.28 2.47
CA PRO A 74 8.92 11.96 3.03
C PRO A 74 7.54 11.90 3.70
N ARG A 75 6.53 12.63 3.21
CA ARG A 75 5.26 12.82 3.92
C ARG A 75 4.05 12.14 3.28
N ALA A 76 4.01 12.07 1.95
CA ALA A 76 2.80 11.59 1.27
C ALA A 76 3.12 10.85 -0.02
N TRP A 77 2.33 9.82 -0.28
CA TRP A 77 2.45 8.99 -1.47
C TRP A 77 1.09 8.36 -1.76
N GLY A 78 0.75 8.23 -3.03
CA GLY A 78 -0.50 7.58 -3.38
C GLY A 78 -0.49 6.92 -4.74
N VAL A 79 -1.27 5.85 -4.86
CA VAL A 79 -1.47 5.12 -6.11
C VAL A 79 -2.94 4.86 -6.33
N ARG A 80 -3.32 4.69 -7.59
CA ARG A 80 -4.68 4.32 -7.99
C ARG A 80 -4.63 3.19 -8.99
N GLY A 81 -5.36 2.10 -8.71
CA GLY A 81 -5.48 0.95 -9.59
C GLY A 81 -6.15 1.34 -10.92
N ILE A 82 -5.62 0.79 -12.02
CA ILE A 82 -6.12 1.12 -13.36
C ILE A 82 -6.59 -0.10 -14.16
N ASP A 83 -6.47 -1.30 -13.60
CA ASP A 83 -6.90 -2.52 -14.28
C ASP A 83 -7.60 -3.49 -13.31
N GLY A 84 -8.22 -4.50 -13.88
CA GLY A 84 -8.91 -5.55 -13.11
C GLY A 84 -10.27 -5.12 -12.58
N PRO A 85 -11.03 -6.09 -12.00
CA PRO A 85 -12.37 -5.81 -11.48
C PRO A 85 -12.37 -5.09 -10.14
N VAL A 86 -11.28 -5.18 -9.37
CA VAL A 86 -11.13 -4.51 -8.08
C VAL A 86 -9.97 -3.55 -8.19
N ARG A 87 -10.25 -2.24 -8.02
CA ARG A 87 -9.24 -1.20 -8.14
C ARG A 87 -9.12 -0.46 -6.82
N ALA A 88 -7.91 -0.49 -6.26
CA ALA A 88 -7.63 0.15 -4.99
C ALA A 88 -7.03 1.53 -5.20
N THR A 89 -7.47 2.48 -4.37
CA THR A 89 -6.81 3.78 -4.22
C THR A 89 -6.14 3.75 -2.85
N VAL A 90 -4.83 3.92 -2.83
CA VAL A 90 -4.04 3.84 -1.60
C VAL A 90 -3.36 5.17 -1.36
N ASP A 91 -3.54 5.71 -0.15
CA ASP A 91 -2.86 6.91 0.30
C ASP A 91 -2.03 6.58 1.53
N VAL A 92 -0.76 6.94 1.48
CA VAL A 92 0.18 6.76 2.58
C VAL A 92 0.60 8.14 3.07
N THR A 93 0.51 8.35 4.38
CA THR A 93 1.04 9.56 5.01
C THR A 93 1.98 9.18 6.14
N VAL A 94 3.06 9.94 6.27
CA VAL A 94 4.05 9.78 7.32
C VAL A 94 4.21 11.12 8.02
N GLU A 95 3.88 11.17 9.31
CA GLU A 95 3.98 12.37 10.13
C GLU A 95 5.16 12.21 11.08
N PRO A 96 6.20 13.08 11.00
CA PRO A 96 7.27 13.05 11.99
C PRO A 96 6.74 13.48 13.35
N LEU A 97 6.96 12.65 14.37
CA LEU A 97 6.59 12.96 15.74
C LEU A 97 7.78 13.51 16.51
N THR A 98 8.94 12.88 16.30
CA THR A 98 10.23 13.32 16.82
C THR A 98 11.27 13.06 15.73
N GLU A 99 12.54 13.35 15.99
CA GLU A 99 13.63 13.05 15.06
C GLU A 99 13.80 11.53 14.82
N THR A 100 13.31 10.70 15.75
CA THR A 100 13.50 9.25 15.71
C THR A 100 12.19 8.46 15.72
N SER A 101 11.05 9.12 15.60
CA SER A 101 9.75 8.45 15.54
C SER A 101 8.80 9.15 14.60
N SER A 102 7.89 8.38 14.02
CA SER A 102 6.91 8.91 13.08
C SER A 102 5.62 8.10 13.14
N ARG A 103 4.52 8.73 12.71
CA ARG A 103 3.23 8.05 12.56
C ARG A 103 3.00 7.73 11.10
N LEU A 104 2.80 6.45 10.82
CA LEU A 104 2.44 5.96 9.50
C LEU A 104 0.93 5.75 9.45
N THR A 105 0.29 6.26 8.41
CA THR A 105 -1.14 6.04 8.16
C THR A 105 -1.32 5.57 6.73
N ILE A 106 -2.04 4.47 6.56
CA ILE A 106 -2.40 3.93 5.23
C ILE A 106 -3.91 3.92 5.13
N ALA A 107 -4.43 4.60 4.10
CA ALA A 107 -5.86 4.62 3.79
C ALA A 107 -6.07 3.93 2.45
N VAL A 108 -6.97 2.96 2.41
CA VAL A 108 -7.29 2.22 1.18
C VAL A 108 -8.78 2.32 0.91
N ASP A 109 -9.14 2.74 -0.28
CA ASP A 109 -10.50 2.66 -0.77
C ASP A 109 -10.53 1.77 -2.00
N PHE A 110 -11.69 1.18 -2.28
CA PHE A 110 -11.85 0.23 -3.37
C PHE A 110 -12.98 0.67 -4.29
N ASP A 111 -12.76 0.48 -5.59
CA ASP A 111 -13.73 0.74 -6.62
C ASP A 111 -13.92 -0.54 -7.44
N GLY A 112 -15.17 -0.92 -7.66
CA GLY A 112 -15.51 -2.15 -8.37
C GLY A 112 -15.88 -1.88 -9.81
N HIS A 113 -15.37 -2.70 -10.72
CA HIS A 113 -15.66 -2.67 -12.15
C HIS A 113 -16.16 -4.03 -12.59
N GLY A 114 -17.26 -4.08 -13.33
CA GLY A 114 -17.85 -5.36 -13.73
C GLY A 114 -18.27 -6.17 -12.50
N ILE A 115 -17.74 -7.39 -12.40
CA ILE A 115 -18.02 -8.28 -11.24
C ILE A 115 -17.49 -7.69 -9.94
N GLY A 116 -16.51 -6.81 -10.01
CA GLY A 116 -15.97 -6.11 -8.83
C GLY A 116 -17.00 -5.28 -8.10
N LYS A 117 -18.09 -4.85 -8.78
CA LYS A 117 -19.17 -4.12 -8.13
C LYS A 117 -19.85 -4.95 -7.05
N LEU A 118 -19.83 -6.27 -7.17
CA LEU A 118 -20.34 -7.19 -6.16
C LEU A 118 -19.26 -7.59 -5.16
N LEU A 119 -18.03 -7.81 -5.65
CA LEU A 119 -16.93 -8.32 -4.82
C LEU A 119 -16.46 -7.28 -3.79
N VAL A 120 -16.42 -6.00 -4.17
CA VAL A 120 -15.90 -4.95 -3.29
C VAL A 120 -16.70 -4.84 -1.99
N PRO A 121 -18.03 -4.65 -2.02
CA PRO A 121 -18.77 -4.50 -0.76
C PRO A 121 -18.91 -5.80 0.03
N LEU A 122 -18.91 -6.96 -0.64
CA LEU A 122 -19.20 -8.23 0.03
C LEU A 122 -17.96 -8.93 0.57
N ILE A 123 -16.82 -8.79 -0.08
CA ILE A 123 -15.61 -9.55 0.24
C ILE A 123 -14.41 -8.66 0.50
N VAL A 124 -14.08 -7.79 -0.46
CA VAL A 124 -12.79 -7.08 -0.48
C VAL A 124 -12.65 -6.14 0.72
N ARG A 125 -13.68 -5.36 1.05
CA ARG A 125 -13.63 -4.42 2.16
C ARG A 125 -13.46 -5.13 3.50
N ARG A 126 -14.14 -6.24 3.69
CA ARG A 126 -14.01 -7.04 4.92
C ARG A 126 -12.62 -7.60 5.07
N GLN A 127 -12.05 -8.09 3.98
CA GLN A 127 -10.70 -8.64 3.99
C GLN A 127 -9.67 -7.56 4.29
N ALA A 128 -9.83 -6.37 3.69
CA ALA A 128 -8.94 -5.24 3.96
C ALA A 128 -9.01 -4.82 5.43
N GLU A 129 -10.20 -4.71 6.00
CA GLU A 129 -10.37 -4.37 7.42
C GLU A 129 -9.69 -5.36 8.33
N LYS A 130 -9.63 -6.63 7.94
CA LYS A 130 -8.97 -7.68 8.71
C LYS A 130 -7.45 -7.66 8.52
N GLU A 131 -6.98 -7.47 7.28
CA GLU A 131 -5.55 -7.59 6.95
C GLU A 131 -4.75 -6.33 7.25
N MET A 132 -5.34 -5.15 7.08
CA MET A 132 -4.59 -3.90 7.20
C MET A 132 -3.93 -3.68 8.56
N PRO A 133 -4.60 -3.93 9.70
CA PRO A 133 -3.91 -3.80 10.99
C PRO A 133 -2.69 -4.70 11.12
N ALA A 134 -2.80 -5.94 10.64
CA ALA A 134 -1.68 -6.89 10.66
C ALA A 134 -0.56 -6.45 9.72
N ASN A 135 -0.91 -5.89 8.57
CA ASN A 135 0.07 -5.40 7.59
C ASN A 135 0.89 -4.23 8.15
N VAL A 136 0.24 -3.23 8.79
CA VAL A 136 0.97 -2.10 9.36
C VAL A 136 1.84 -2.53 10.55
N GLU A 137 1.41 -3.51 11.32
CA GLU A 137 2.24 -4.05 12.40
C GLU A 137 3.46 -4.81 11.85
N ALA A 138 3.29 -5.58 10.78
CA ALA A 138 4.41 -6.24 10.11
C ALA A 138 5.40 -5.22 9.56
N LEU A 139 4.90 -4.16 8.93
CA LEU A 139 5.73 -3.06 8.43
C LEU A 139 6.52 -2.41 9.55
N LYS A 140 5.87 -2.09 10.66
CA LYS A 140 6.51 -1.51 11.84
C LYS A 140 7.68 -2.38 12.30
N ARG A 141 7.45 -3.67 12.45
CA ARG A 141 8.49 -4.60 12.89
C ARG A 141 9.67 -4.66 11.92
N ARG A 142 9.39 -4.65 10.62
CA ARG A 142 10.43 -4.70 9.59
C ARG A 142 11.31 -3.45 9.59
N VAL A 143 10.67 -2.29 9.67
CA VAL A 143 11.40 -1.02 9.67
C VAL A 143 12.23 -0.88 10.94
N GLU A 144 11.64 -1.21 12.09
CA GLU A 144 12.35 -1.09 13.38
C GLU A 144 13.49 -2.10 13.53
N ALA A 145 13.49 -3.17 12.74
CA ALA A 145 14.55 -4.17 12.76
C ALA A 145 15.75 -3.81 11.87
N GLN A 146 15.64 -2.75 11.07
CA GLN A 146 16.73 -2.32 10.18
C GLN A 146 17.82 -1.53 10.91
#